data_1ebceb2e063442ff8a459f8472bd893a
#
_entry.id   1ebceb2e063442ff8a459f8472bd893a
#
_cell.length_a   1.000
_cell.length_b   1.000
_cell.length_c   1.000
_cell.angle_alpha   90.00
_cell.angle_beta   90.00
_cell.angle_gamma   90.00
#
_symmetry.space_group_name_H-M   'P 1'
#
loop_
_entity.id
_entity.type
_entity.pdbx_description
1 polymer ?
#
loop_
_entity_poly.entity_id
_entity_poly.type
_entity_poly.pdbx_seq_one_letter_code
_entity_poly.pdbx_strand_id
1 'polypeptide(L)'
;MTSDPQLVLDTKWFRVVARAQPDGEPYYMLELPDYVTVVALTPARHILFVRQFRPVVQRQTLELPSGHIEPGESPEDAARRELLEETGFDAPHLELLGTLVPDVGRLANRMWCYFASGVTPSGGTPVREAGVSAIEMSERDALRCVSDGTIDHALNLAALLLAVTGGRIPLGQPTAPNL
;
A
#
# COMPACT_ATOMS: atom_id res chain seq x y z
N MET A 1 13.18 -19.83 26.78
CA MET A 1 13.85 -19.96 25.49
C MET A 1 12.75 -20.09 24.44
N THR A 2 12.61 -19.15 23.53
CA THR A 2 11.64 -19.25 22.44
C THR A 2 12.17 -20.26 21.44
N SER A 3 11.48 -21.38 21.24
CA SER A 3 11.81 -22.34 20.18
C SER A 3 11.68 -21.67 18.79
N ASP A 4 12.50 -22.11 17.82
CA ASP A 4 12.35 -21.67 16.45
C ASP A 4 10.95 -22.00 15.93
N PRO A 5 10.36 -21.14 15.07
CA PRO A 5 9.06 -21.42 14.49
C PRO A 5 9.07 -22.70 13.66
N GLN A 6 8.06 -23.54 13.82
CA GLN A 6 7.87 -24.73 12.99
C GLN A 6 7.05 -24.40 11.76
N LEU A 7 7.52 -24.80 10.58
CA LEU A 7 6.77 -24.68 9.33
C LEU A 7 5.54 -25.60 9.36
N VAL A 8 4.36 -25.03 9.09
CA VAL A 8 3.06 -25.73 9.05
C VAL A 8 2.56 -25.88 7.62
N LEU A 9 2.66 -24.78 6.84
CA LEU A 9 2.23 -24.75 5.43
C LEU A 9 3.20 -23.86 4.65
N ASP A 10 3.63 -24.34 3.50
CA ASP A 10 4.42 -23.57 2.54
C ASP A 10 3.65 -23.41 1.24
N THR A 11 3.52 -22.17 0.77
CA THR A 11 2.89 -21.82 -0.49
C THR A 11 3.82 -20.94 -1.32
N LYS A 12 3.48 -20.71 -2.58
CA LYS A 12 4.19 -19.74 -3.42
C LYS A 12 4.18 -18.30 -2.84
N TRP A 13 3.14 -17.97 -2.06
CA TRP A 13 2.84 -16.59 -1.68
C TRP A 13 3.14 -16.27 -0.20
N PHE A 14 3.02 -17.26 0.67
CA PHE A 14 3.22 -17.09 2.10
C PHE A 14 3.50 -18.43 2.79
N ARG A 15 4.10 -18.36 3.96
CA ARG A 15 4.28 -19.51 4.85
C ARG A 15 3.45 -19.33 6.11
N VAL A 16 2.85 -20.42 6.58
CA VAL A 16 2.27 -20.49 7.93
C VAL A 16 3.29 -21.17 8.84
N VAL A 17 3.66 -20.49 9.91
CA VAL A 17 4.59 -21.04 10.92
C VAL A 17 3.92 -21.03 12.30
N ALA A 18 4.27 -22.00 13.12
CA ALA A 18 3.78 -22.16 14.49
C ALA A 18 4.91 -21.97 15.49
N ARG A 19 4.68 -21.17 16.52
CA ARG A 19 5.60 -20.99 17.64
C ARG A 19 4.97 -21.54 18.90
N ALA A 20 5.68 -22.43 19.61
CA ALA A 20 5.21 -22.94 20.89
C ALA A 20 5.03 -21.81 21.90
N GLN A 21 3.95 -21.86 22.67
CA GLN A 21 3.66 -20.97 23.79
C GLN A 21 3.80 -21.70 25.13
N PRO A 22 4.00 -20.97 26.23
CA PRO A 22 4.14 -21.57 27.57
C PRO A 22 2.93 -22.38 28.00
N ASP A 23 1.73 -22.08 27.52
CA ASP A 23 0.48 -22.79 27.79
C ASP A 23 0.30 -24.08 26.97
N GLY A 24 1.23 -24.37 26.06
CA GLY A 24 1.24 -25.55 25.21
C GLY A 24 0.50 -25.39 23.87
N GLU A 25 -0.30 -24.35 23.69
CA GLU A 25 -0.97 -24.07 22.42
C GLU A 25 -0.01 -23.35 21.45
N PRO A 26 0.06 -23.75 20.17
CA PRO A 26 0.91 -23.08 19.20
C PRO A 26 0.33 -21.74 18.75
N TYR A 27 1.18 -20.72 18.67
CA TYR A 27 0.82 -19.44 18.09
C TYR A 27 1.15 -19.45 16.59
N TYR A 28 0.13 -19.34 15.75
CA TYR A 28 0.28 -19.35 14.30
C TYR A 28 0.52 -17.95 13.76
N MET A 29 1.52 -17.84 12.87
CA MET A 29 1.91 -16.59 12.19
C MET A 29 2.01 -16.85 10.69
N LEU A 30 1.82 -15.80 9.90
CA LEU A 30 2.07 -15.81 8.46
C LEU A 30 3.36 -15.02 8.17
N GLU A 31 4.26 -15.66 7.47
CA GLU A 31 5.45 -15.04 6.90
C GLU A 31 5.19 -14.73 5.43
N LEU A 32 5.24 -13.45 5.08
CA LEU A 32 5.07 -12.92 3.73
C LEU A 32 6.26 -12.01 3.39
N PRO A 33 6.52 -11.74 2.11
CA PRO A 33 7.42 -10.67 1.72
C PRO A 33 6.97 -9.31 2.29
N ASP A 34 7.93 -8.46 2.59
CA ASP A 34 7.64 -7.04 2.79
C ASP A 34 7.07 -6.45 1.51
N TYR A 35 6.34 -5.36 1.62
CA TYR A 35 5.80 -4.65 0.47
C TYR A 35 5.81 -3.14 0.64
N VAL A 36 5.60 -2.44 -0.46
CA VAL A 36 5.58 -0.99 -0.53
C VAL A 36 4.19 -0.48 -0.88
N THR A 37 3.89 0.74 -0.49
CA THR A 37 2.78 1.53 -1.00
C THR A 37 3.22 2.96 -1.24
N VAL A 38 2.65 3.60 -2.26
CA VAL A 38 3.06 4.94 -2.69
C VAL A 38 1.87 5.89 -2.73
N VAL A 39 1.95 6.95 -1.93
CA VAL A 39 1.08 8.11 -2.06
C VAL A 39 1.71 9.04 -3.10
N ALA A 40 1.26 8.95 -4.34
CA ALA A 40 1.86 9.65 -5.47
C ALA A 40 1.03 10.88 -5.86
N LEU A 41 1.67 12.06 -5.89
CA LEU A 41 1.03 13.34 -6.15
C LEU A 41 1.57 13.97 -7.44
N THR A 42 0.69 14.22 -8.40
CA THR A 42 1.02 14.92 -9.65
C THR A 42 1.22 16.42 -9.44
N PRO A 43 1.86 17.15 -10.39
CA PRO A 43 1.93 18.61 -10.35
C PRO A 43 0.55 19.31 -10.32
N ALA A 44 -0.48 18.68 -10.89
CA ALA A 44 -1.87 19.16 -10.84
C ALA A 44 -2.58 18.86 -9.50
N ARG A 45 -1.84 18.34 -8.51
CA ARG A 45 -2.34 17.96 -7.18
C ARG A 45 -3.42 16.87 -7.23
N HIS A 46 -3.23 15.91 -8.13
CA HIS A 46 -4.01 14.67 -8.14
C HIS A 46 -3.20 13.55 -7.50
N ILE A 47 -3.87 12.74 -6.69
CA ILE A 47 -3.32 11.51 -6.13
C ILE A 47 -3.60 10.38 -7.11
N LEU A 48 -2.59 9.53 -7.34
CA LEU A 48 -2.73 8.35 -8.16
C LEU A 48 -3.27 7.19 -7.32
N PHE A 49 -4.29 6.54 -7.84
CA PHE A 49 -4.85 5.30 -7.34
C PHE A 49 -4.85 4.25 -8.44
N VAL A 50 -5.06 3.03 -8.05
CA VAL A 50 -5.30 1.90 -8.94
C VAL A 50 -6.65 1.26 -8.62
N ARG A 51 -7.36 0.83 -9.68
CA ARG A 51 -8.57 0.03 -9.54
C ARG A 51 -8.27 -1.36 -10.03
N GLN A 52 -8.57 -2.36 -9.20
CA GLN A 52 -8.35 -3.76 -9.51
C GLN A 52 -9.38 -4.66 -8.84
N PHE A 53 -9.61 -5.85 -9.40
CA PHE A 53 -10.47 -6.84 -8.80
C PHE A 53 -9.71 -7.64 -7.74
N ARG A 54 -10.22 -7.65 -6.51
CA ARG A 54 -9.64 -8.43 -5.41
C ARG A 54 -10.48 -9.67 -5.11
N PRO A 55 -9.98 -10.88 -5.41
CA PRO A 55 -10.72 -12.12 -5.21
C PRO A 55 -11.19 -12.34 -3.76
N VAL A 56 -10.41 -11.89 -2.77
CA VAL A 56 -10.75 -12.07 -1.36
C VAL A 56 -12.05 -11.36 -0.99
N VAL A 57 -12.26 -10.15 -1.49
CA VAL A 57 -13.46 -9.34 -1.22
C VAL A 57 -14.47 -9.39 -2.36
N GLN A 58 -14.19 -10.15 -3.45
CA GLN A 58 -15.08 -10.40 -4.60
C GLN A 58 -15.59 -9.11 -5.27
N ARG A 59 -14.78 -8.05 -5.30
CA ARG A 59 -15.17 -6.77 -5.92
C ARG A 59 -13.96 -5.99 -6.43
N GLN A 60 -14.26 -4.95 -7.21
CA GLN A 60 -13.28 -3.91 -7.54
C GLN A 60 -12.98 -3.09 -6.29
N THR A 61 -11.70 -2.84 -6.07
CA THR A 61 -11.18 -1.98 -4.99
C THR A 61 -10.50 -0.77 -5.60
N LEU A 62 -10.41 0.30 -4.82
CA LEU A 62 -9.63 1.49 -5.13
C LEU A 62 -8.50 1.59 -4.11
N GLU A 63 -7.27 1.45 -4.59
CA GLU A 63 -6.09 1.30 -3.75
C GLU A 63 -4.98 2.27 -4.17
N LEU A 64 -4.04 2.53 -3.27
CA LEU A 64 -2.78 3.17 -3.64
C LEU A 64 -1.90 2.17 -4.41
N PRO A 65 -1.05 2.61 -5.34
CA PRO A 65 -0.05 1.76 -5.98
C PRO A 65 0.78 1.02 -4.94
N SER A 66 0.88 -0.30 -5.06
CA SER A 66 1.46 -1.16 -4.01
C SER A 66 1.89 -2.51 -4.55
N GLY A 67 3.03 -3.02 -4.10
CA GLY A 67 3.45 -4.38 -4.43
C GLY A 67 4.56 -4.91 -3.54
N HIS A 68 4.95 -6.15 -3.77
CA HIS A 68 5.96 -6.82 -2.98
C HIS A 68 7.37 -6.31 -3.31
N ILE A 69 8.23 -6.30 -2.30
CA ILE A 69 9.66 -6.10 -2.48
C ILE A 69 10.26 -7.41 -2.97
N GLU A 70 10.92 -7.38 -4.12
CA GLU A 70 11.56 -8.55 -4.70
C GLU A 70 12.88 -8.90 -3.97
N PRO A 71 13.35 -10.17 -4.03
CA PRO A 71 14.61 -10.56 -3.42
C PRO A 71 15.79 -9.73 -3.93
N GLY A 72 16.46 -9.01 -3.02
CA GLY A 72 17.61 -8.15 -3.34
C GLY A 72 17.25 -6.73 -3.78
N GLU A 73 15.97 -6.41 -3.89
CA GLU A 73 15.46 -5.07 -4.20
C GLU A 73 15.43 -4.20 -2.95
N SER A 74 15.74 -2.91 -3.09
CA SER A 74 15.51 -1.97 -2.00
C SER A 74 14.03 -1.56 -1.94
N PRO A 75 13.50 -1.18 -0.76
CA PRO A 75 12.11 -0.68 -0.67
C PRO A 75 11.84 0.53 -1.56
N GLU A 76 12.83 1.41 -1.77
CA GLU A 76 12.67 2.57 -2.66
C GLU A 76 12.60 2.16 -4.13
N ASP A 77 13.43 1.20 -4.57
CA ASP A 77 13.38 0.71 -5.95
C ASP A 77 12.06 -0.01 -6.22
N ALA A 78 11.58 -0.83 -5.27
CA ALA A 78 10.27 -1.46 -5.34
C ALA A 78 9.14 -0.43 -5.47
N ALA A 79 9.19 0.66 -4.69
CA ALA A 79 8.19 1.72 -4.76
C ALA A 79 8.18 2.42 -6.13
N ARG A 80 9.34 2.65 -6.74
CA ARG A 80 9.44 3.22 -8.10
C ARG A 80 8.88 2.26 -9.14
N ARG A 81 9.28 1.00 -9.07
CA ARG A 81 8.85 -0.05 -10.01
C ARG A 81 7.33 -0.23 -9.95
N GLU A 82 6.75 -0.44 -8.78
CA GLU A 82 5.31 -0.63 -8.61
C GLU A 82 4.49 0.58 -9.09
N LEU A 83 4.92 1.80 -8.74
CA LEU A 83 4.27 3.01 -9.23
C LEU A 83 4.26 3.05 -10.76
N LEU A 84 5.40 2.76 -11.40
CA LEU A 84 5.51 2.76 -12.85
C LEU A 84 4.66 1.66 -13.49
N GLU A 85 4.73 0.43 -12.98
CA GLU A 85 4.04 -0.74 -13.54
C GLU A 85 2.53 -0.61 -13.43
N GLU A 86 2.02 -0.16 -12.29
CA GLU A 86 0.58 -0.06 -12.07
C GLU A 86 -0.05 1.22 -12.64
N THR A 87 0.69 2.33 -12.66
CA THR A 87 0.12 3.63 -13.08
C THR A 87 0.68 4.17 -14.39
N GLY A 88 1.89 3.82 -14.75
CA GLY A 88 2.61 4.39 -15.88
C GLY A 88 3.24 5.76 -15.58
N PHE A 89 3.41 6.12 -14.31
CA PHE A 89 4.02 7.36 -13.87
C PHE A 89 5.39 7.15 -13.27
N ASP A 90 6.31 8.07 -13.57
CA ASP A 90 7.64 8.14 -12.96
C ASP A 90 7.64 9.07 -11.75
N ALA A 91 8.41 8.70 -10.71
CA ALA A 91 8.61 9.49 -9.51
C ALA A 91 10.02 10.10 -9.47
N PRO A 92 10.19 11.40 -9.73
CA PRO A 92 11.51 12.04 -9.61
C PRO A 92 12.01 12.07 -8.16
N HIS A 93 11.08 12.15 -7.20
CA HIS A 93 11.38 12.19 -5.77
C HIS A 93 10.49 11.24 -5.01
N LEU A 94 11.12 10.38 -4.20
CA LEU A 94 10.47 9.51 -3.22
C LEU A 94 10.96 9.87 -1.83
N GLU A 95 10.04 9.92 -0.89
CA GLU A 95 10.32 10.16 0.52
C GLU A 95 9.65 9.06 1.35
N LEU A 96 10.40 8.43 2.24
CA LEU A 96 9.84 7.46 3.17
C LEU A 96 8.99 8.17 4.22
N LEU A 97 7.69 7.91 4.23
CA LEU A 97 6.76 8.41 5.26
C LEU A 97 6.85 7.62 6.56
N GLY A 98 7.09 6.33 6.45
CA GLY A 98 7.19 5.43 7.59
C GLY A 98 7.05 3.97 7.21
N THR A 99 7.29 3.10 8.19
CA THR A 99 7.16 1.65 8.04
C THR A 99 6.09 1.17 9.01
N LEU A 100 5.11 0.45 8.50
CA LEU A 100 3.97 -0.07 9.27
C LEU A 100 4.05 -1.58 9.39
N VAL A 101 3.48 -2.11 10.46
CA VAL A 101 3.21 -3.54 10.63
C VAL A 101 1.73 -3.76 10.29
N PRO A 102 1.42 -4.54 9.24
CA PRO A 102 0.05 -4.72 8.77
C PRO A 102 -0.91 -5.33 9.79
N ASP A 103 -0.43 -6.33 10.49
CA ASP A 103 -1.16 -6.98 11.59
C ASP A 103 -0.16 -7.51 12.62
N VAL A 104 -0.05 -6.80 13.75
CA VAL A 104 0.86 -7.16 14.85
C VAL A 104 0.54 -8.52 15.48
N GLY A 105 -0.67 -9.05 15.26
CA GLY A 105 -1.14 -10.30 15.82
C GLY A 105 -0.84 -11.52 14.94
N ARG A 106 -0.60 -11.36 13.64
CA ARG A 106 -0.51 -12.51 12.73
C ARG A 106 0.52 -12.39 11.62
N LEU A 107 0.83 -11.19 11.14
CA LEU A 107 1.70 -10.98 9.99
C LEU A 107 3.11 -10.58 10.43
N ALA A 108 4.12 -11.24 9.86
CA ALA A 108 5.52 -11.01 10.20
C ALA A 108 6.22 -10.03 9.25
N ASN A 109 5.50 -9.51 8.26
CA ASN A 109 6.04 -8.59 7.25
C ASN A 109 5.79 -7.12 7.62
N ARG A 110 6.39 -6.23 6.81
CA ARG A 110 6.26 -4.79 6.94
C ARG A 110 5.71 -4.18 5.65
N MET A 111 5.05 -3.04 5.79
CA MET A 111 4.69 -2.16 4.68
C MET A 111 5.50 -0.87 4.75
N TRP A 112 6.23 -0.55 3.69
CA TRP A 112 7.00 0.67 3.53
C TRP A 112 6.16 1.70 2.78
N CYS A 113 5.80 2.79 3.45
CA CYS A 113 4.95 3.84 2.90
C CYS A 113 5.82 4.96 2.35
N TYR A 114 5.68 5.24 1.06
CA TYR A 114 6.40 6.33 0.40
C TYR A 114 5.45 7.44 -0.04
N PHE A 115 5.98 8.65 -0.08
CA PHE A 115 5.37 9.79 -0.76
C PHE A 115 6.17 10.10 -2.01
N ALA A 116 5.50 10.19 -3.15
CA ALA A 116 6.08 10.59 -4.41
C ALA A 116 5.52 11.94 -4.84
N SER A 117 6.36 12.94 -5.00
CA SER A 117 5.94 14.28 -5.45
C SER A 117 6.36 14.57 -6.88
N GLY A 118 5.51 15.31 -7.58
CA GLY A 118 5.78 15.74 -8.95
C GLY A 118 5.80 14.59 -9.95
N VAL A 119 5.05 13.52 -9.69
CA VAL A 119 4.99 12.37 -10.60
C VAL A 119 4.39 12.76 -11.95
N THR A 120 4.97 12.25 -13.02
CA THR A 120 4.55 12.55 -14.40
C THR A 120 4.46 11.25 -15.20
N PRO A 121 3.61 11.21 -16.25
CA PRO A 121 3.57 10.05 -17.14
C PRO A 121 4.96 9.73 -17.68
N SER A 122 5.37 8.46 -17.61
CA SER A 122 6.62 8.01 -18.22
C SER A 122 6.54 8.16 -19.74
N GLY A 123 7.65 8.55 -20.39
CA GLY A 123 7.69 8.74 -21.84
C GLY A 123 7.61 7.44 -22.66
N GLY A 124 7.49 6.27 -22.01
CA GLY A 124 7.38 4.96 -22.63
C GLY A 124 5.94 4.44 -22.72
N THR A 125 5.75 3.31 -23.39
CA THR A 125 4.49 2.56 -23.31
C THR A 125 4.53 1.76 -22.00
N PRO A 126 3.70 2.11 -20.99
CA PRO A 126 3.71 1.39 -19.74
C PRO A 126 3.26 -0.05 -19.98
N VAL A 127 4.03 -1.01 -19.51
CA VAL A 127 3.59 -2.40 -19.39
C VAL A 127 2.72 -2.44 -18.13
N ARG A 128 1.44 -2.17 -18.30
CA ARG A 128 0.49 -2.19 -17.19
C ARG A 128 0.17 -3.63 -16.81
N GLU A 129 0.06 -3.88 -15.53
CA GLU A 129 -0.42 -5.14 -15.03
C GLU A 129 -1.87 -5.38 -15.54
N ALA A 130 -2.11 -6.61 -16.04
CA ALA A 130 -3.42 -6.95 -16.61
C ALA A 130 -4.51 -6.89 -15.53
N GLY A 131 -5.57 -6.12 -15.80
CA GLY A 131 -6.69 -5.96 -14.85
C GLY A 131 -6.53 -4.82 -13.86
N VAL A 132 -5.41 -4.09 -13.90
CA VAL A 132 -5.16 -2.88 -13.10
C VAL A 132 -5.40 -1.64 -13.94
N SER A 133 -6.10 -0.65 -13.39
CA SER A 133 -6.39 0.63 -14.05
C SER A 133 -5.98 1.79 -13.18
N ALA A 134 -5.10 2.67 -13.68
CA ALA A 134 -4.71 3.89 -12.98
C ALA A 134 -5.86 4.91 -12.98
N ILE A 135 -6.04 5.56 -11.84
CA ILE A 135 -7.03 6.62 -11.59
C ILE A 135 -6.31 7.84 -11.02
N GLU A 136 -6.46 8.97 -11.66
CA GLU A 136 -6.05 10.26 -11.10
C GLU A 136 -7.23 10.91 -10.39
N MET A 137 -7.04 11.30 -9.14
CA MET A 137 -8.11 11.87 -8.33
C MET A 137 -7.62 13.11 -7.58
N SER A 138 -8.42 14.18 -7.56
CA SER A 138 -8.08 15.35 -6.76
C SER A 138 -7.96 14.97 -5.27
N GLU A 139 -7.11 15.68 -4.52
CA GLU A 139 -6.97 15.46 -3.06
C GLU A 139 -8.34 15.53 -2.35
N ARG A 140 -9.21 16.43 -2.77
CA ARG A 140 -10.55 16.58 -2.22
C ARG A 140 -11.42 15.35 -2.47
N ASP A 141 -11.40 14.82 -3.69
CA ASP A 141 -12.18 13.63 -4.03
C ASP A 141 -11.63 12.38 -3.36
N ALA A 142 -10.30 12.28 -3.23
CA ALA A 142 -9.66 11.20 -2.48
C ALA A 142 -10.12 11.20 -1.00
N LEU A 143 -10.10 12.35 -0.34
CA LEU A 143 -10.59 12.47 1.04
C LEU A 143 -12.09 12.17 1.16
N ARG A 144 -12.90 12.53 0.15
CA ARG A 144 -14.30 12.13 0.10
C ARG A 144 -14.45 10.61 0.00
N CYS A 145 -13.69 9.95 -0.88
CA CYS A 145 -13.68 8.48 -1.02
C CYS A 145 -13.21 7.75 0.25
N VAL A 146 -12.36 8.38 1.07
CA VAL A 146 -12.05 7.89 2.42
C VAL A 146 -13.26 8.01 3.33
N SER A 147 -13.94 9.16 3.33
CA SER A 147 -15.05 9.45 4.23
C SER A 147 -16.32 8.63 3.92
N ASP A 148 -16.56 8.31 2.66
CA ASP A 148 -17.72 7.53 2.22
C ASP A 148 -17.47 6.02 2.15
N GLY A 149 -16.24 5.57 2.45
CA GLY A 149 -15.85 4.15 2.46
C GLY A 149 -15.56 3.57 1.09
N THR A 150 -15.46 4.37 0.03
CA THR A 150 -15.00 3.91 -1.30
C THR A 150 -13.55 3.43 -1.25
N ILE A 151 -12.69 4.11 -0.47
CA ILE A 151 -11.36 3.65 -0.09
C ILE A 151 -11.49 3.05 1.30
N ASP A 152 -11.51 1.74 1.40
CA ASP A 152 -11.69 0.98 2.65
C ASP A 152 -10.53 0.05 3.00
N HIS A 153 -9.47 0.03 2.20
CA HIS A 153 -8.26 -0.72 2.51
C HIS A 153 -7.52 -0.05 3.68
N ALA A 154 -7.51 -0.69 4.85
CA ALA A 154 -6.99 -0.12 6.10
C ALA A 154 -5.57 0.44 5.99
N LEU A 155 -4.68 -0.25 5.25
CA LEU A 155 -3.29 0.17 5.09
C LEU A 155 -3.14 1.36 4.14
N ASN A 156 -4.01 1.48 3.14
CA ASN A 156 -4.06 2.69 2.31
C ASN A 156 -4.53 3.90 3.12
N LEU A 157 -5.51 3.72 4.01
CA LEU A 157 -5.94 4.77 4.94
C LEU A 157 -4.80 5.20 5.87
N ALA A 158 -4.02 4.24 6.37
CA ALA A 158 -2.86 4.53 7.21
C ALA A 158 -1.76 5.29 6.43
N ALA A 159 -1.46 4.90 5.19
CA ALA A 159 -0.49 5.61 4.34
C ALA A 159 -0.95 7.04 4.01
N LEU A 160 -2.24 7.23 3.68
CA LEU A 160 -2.83 8.57 3.48
C LEU A 160 -2.75 9.41 4.76
N LEU A 161 -3.01 8.81 5.92
CA LEU A 161 -2.88 9.51 7.20
C LEU A 161 -1.44 9.95 7.46
N LEU A 162 -0.44 9.12 7.17
CA LEU A 162 0.97 9.51 7.27
C LEU A 162 1.29 10.70 6.35
N ALA A 163 0.80 10.69 5.11
CA ALA A 163 1.01 11.78 4.17
C ALA A 163 0.34 13.09 4.65
N VAL A 164 -0.86 13.01 5.22
CA VAL A 164 -1.59 14.15 5.77
C VAL A 164 -0.88 14.71 7.01
N THR A 165 -0.56 13.87 7.99
CA THR A 165 0.09 14.29 9.24
C THR A 165 1.51 14.78 9.02
N GLY A 166 2.19 14.27 7.99
CA GLY A 166 3.48 14.75 7.50
C GLY A 166 3.40 16.05 6.69
N GLY A 167 2.20 16.62 6.48
CA GLY A 167 2.00 17.88 5.74
C GLY A 167 2.20 17.77 4.22
N ARG A 168 2.19 16.56 3.66
CA ARG A 168 2.35 16.32 2.21
C ARG A 168 1.03 16.50 1.46
N ILE A 169 -0.08 16.18 2.11
CA ILE A 169 -1.45 16.40 1.63
C ILE A 169 -2.15 17.28 2.66
N PRO A 170 -2.77 18.41 2.26
CA PRO A 170 -3.55 19.23 3.20
C PRO A 170 -4.81 18.47 3.65
N LEU A 171 -5.11 18.55 4.95
CA LEU A 171 -6.45 18.24 5.42
C LEU A 171 -7.39 19.28 4.79
N GLY A 172 -8.20 18.86 3.82
CA GLY A 172 -9.26 19.71 3.30
C GLY A 172 -10.11 20.22 4.46
N GLN A 173 -10.39 21.52 4.49
CA GLN A 173 -11.38 22.01 5.44
C GLN A 173 -12.70 21.27 5.20
N PRO A 174 -13.36 20.73 6.23
CA PRO A 174 -14.68 20.16 6.07
C PRO A 174 -15.57 21.25 5.46
N THR A 175 -16.08 20.99 4.25
CA THR A 175 -17.13 21.85 3.70
C THR A 175 -18.29 21.78 4.68
N ALA A 176 -18.68 22.94 5.22
CA ALA A 176 -19.87 23.03 6.03
C ALA A 176 -21.03 22.32 5.30
N PRO A 177 -21.83 21.50 5.98
CA PRO A 177 -23.01 20.92 5.36
C PRO A 177 -23.85 22.06 4.81
N ASN A 178 -24.22 21.99 3.55
CA ASN A 178 -25.24 22.88 3.01
C ASN A 178 -26.52 22.62 3.82
N LEU A 179 -26.86 23.57 4.68
CA LEU A 179 -28.13 23.63 5.39
C LEU A 179 -29.27 23.90 4.41
#